data_db8f54b80401615be7a7cd4ac46e0e65
#
_entry.id   db8f54b80401615be7a7cd4ac46e0e65
#
_cell.length_a   1.000
_cell.length_b   1.000
_cell.length_c   1.000
_cell.angle_alpha   90.00
_cell.angle_beta   90.00
_cell.angle_gamma   90.00
#
_symmetry.space_group_name_H-M   'P 1'
#
loop_
_entity.id
_entity.type
_entity.pdbx_description
1 polymer ?
#
loop_
_entity_poly.entity_id
_entity_poly.type
_entity_poly.pdbx_seq_one_letter_code
_entity_poly.pdbx_strand_id
1 'polypeptide(L)'
;MATYVNDLRLKEIATGDESGTWGTSTNTNLELIGEAFSFGTEAITTNADTHTTTIADGSTDPGRSLYLKYTGTLDSACTITIAPNTVSKMWFIENGTTGSQNIIISQGSGANITIPAGDTKLIYSDGAGSGAAMVDAFASLNVVDLKVEDDLTVTDDVIVNGDI
;
A
#
# COMPACT_ATOMS: atom_id res chain seq x y z
N MET A 1 -28.23 -5.81 -5.37
CA MET A 1 -27.13 -4.81 -5.35
C MET A 1 -25.85 -5.60 -5.29
N ALA A 2 -24.87 -5.31 -6.16
CA ALA A 2 -23.61 -6.05 -6.16
C ALA A 2 -22.90 -5.90 -4.80
N THR A 3 -22.37 -6.99 -4.27
CA THR A 3 -21.58 -7.03 -3.05
C THR A 3 -20.12 -7.22 -3.44
N TYR A 4 -19.24 -6.48 -2.77
CA TYR A 4 -17.80 -6.57 -2.99
C TYR A 4 -17.13 -7.02 -1.70
N VAL A 5 -16.32 -8.05 -1.80
CA VAL A 5 -15.79 -8.77 -0.65
C VAL A 5 -14.27 -8.79 -0.66
N ASN A 6 -13.70 -9.17 0.48
CA ASN A 6 -12.28 -9.30 0.77
C ASN A 6 -11.47 -7.99 0.58
N ASP A 7 -10.17 -8.08 0.86
CA ASP A 7 -9.23 -6.96 0.82
C ASP A 7 -8.89 -6.49 -0.61
N LEU A 8 -9.24 -7.28 -1.62
CA LEU A 8 -9.11 -6.93 -3.03
C LEU A 8 -10.39 -6.33 -3.62
N ARG A 9 -11.46 -6.20 -2.83
CA ARG A 9 -12.76 -5.65 -3.27
C ARG A 9 -13.29 -6.32 -4.53
N LEU A 10 -13.21 -7.65 -4.57
CA LEU A 10 -13.73 -8.46 -5.68
C LEU A 10 -15.25 -8.55 -5.62
N LYS A 11 -15.88 -8.66 -6.78
CA LYS A 11 -17.32 -8.82 -6.86
C LYS A 11 -17.73 -10.23 -6.42
N GLU A 12 -18.63 -10.30 -5.44
CA GLU A 12 -19.29 -11.53 -5.05
C GLU A 12 -20.46 -11.84 -6.01
N ILE A 13 -20.47 -13.03 -6.58
CA ILE A 13 -21.51 -13.50 -7.47
C ILE A 13 -22.33 -14.53 -6.71
N ALA A 14 -23.60 -14.21 -6.36
CA ALA A 14 -24.47 -15.14 -5.68
C ALA A 14 -25.05 -16.19 -6.66
N THR A 15 -25.46 -17.34 -6.11
CA THR A 15 -26.08 -18.41 -6.91
C THR A 15 -27.34 -17.89 -7.62
N GLY A 16 -27.36 -18.02 -8.94
CA GLY A 16 -28.48 -17.57 -9.78
C GLY A 16 -28.34 -16.11 -10.27
N ASP A 17 -27.35 -15.37 -9.78
CA ASP A 17 -27.05 -14.04 -10.29
C ASP A 17 -26.33 -14.10 -11.63
N GLU A 18 -26.45 -13.00 -12.41
CA GLU A 18 -25.68 -12.74 -13.62
C GLU A 18 -25.83 -13.80 -14.72
N SER A 19 -27.05 -14.32 -14.89
CA SER A 19 -27.35 -15.25 -16.00
C SER A 19 -26.91 -14.65 -17.34
N GLY A 20 -25.94 -15.30 -18.01
CA GLY A 20 -25.36 -14.85 -19.27
C GLY A 20 -24.21 -13.85 -19.16
N THR A 21 -23.90 -13.30 -17.97
CA THR A 21 -22.83 -12.32 -17.75
C THR A 21 -21.81 -12.72 -16.66
N TRP A 22 -22.04 -13.82 -15.95
CA TRP A 22 -21.15 -14.30 -14.89
C TRP A 22 -19.70 -14.49 -15.34
N GLY A 23 -19.49 -14.89 -16.60
CA GLY A 23 -18.15 -15.05 -17.18
C GLY A 23 -17.38 -13.73 -17.21
N THR A 24 -18.03 -12.62 -17.52
CA THR A 24 -17.41 -11.29 -17.51
C THR A 24 -16.99 -10.91 -16.10
N SER A 25 -17.86 -11.06 -15.11
CA SER A 25 -17.55 -10.75 -13.71
C SER A 25 -16.45 -11.65 -13.15
N THR A 26 -16.43 -12.94 -13.52
CA THR A 26 -15.36 -13.86 -13.15
C THR A 26 -14.01 -13.43 -13.74
N ASN A 27 -13.99 -13.09 -15.05
CA ASN A 27 -12.77 -12.63 -15.69
C ASN A 27 -12.26 -11.32 -15.07
N THR A 28 -13.14 -10.37 -14.82
CA THR A 28 -12.78 -9.13 -14.09
C THR A 28 -12.16 -9.44 -12.74
N ASN A 29 -12.73 -10.33 -11.94
CA ASN A 29 -12.15 -10.72 -10.66
C ASN A 29 -10.75 -11.35 -10.83
N LEU A 30 -10.53 -12.18 -11.84
CA LEU A 30 -9.21 -12.77 -12.12
C LEU A 30 -8.19 -11.70 -12.51
N GLU A 31 -8.61 -10.72 -13.33
CA GLU A 31 -7.77 -9.56 -13.70
C GLU A 31 -7.38 -8.74 -12.48
N LEU A 32 -8.33 -8.46 -11.56
CA LEU A 32 -8.07 -7.74 -10.32
C LEU A 32 -7.16 -8.52 -9.36
N ILE A 33 -7.24 -9.84 -9.33
CA ILE A 33 -6.28 -10.70 -8.60
C ILE A 33 -4.89 -10.56 -9.22
N GLY A 34 -4.77 -10.58 -10.55
CA GLY A 34 -3.51 -10.34 -11.25
C GLY A 34 -2.92 -8.96 -10.93
N GLU A 35 -3.77 -7.92 -10.93
CA GLU A 35 -3.40 -6.55 -10.55
C GLU A 35 -2.80 -6.47 -9.14
N ALA A 36 -3.33 -7.26 -8.20
CA ALA A 36 -2.84 -7.29 -6.80
C ALA A 36 -1.39 -7.77 -6.65
N PHE A 37 -0.79 -8.38 -7.66
CA PHE A 37 0.61 -8.79 -7.72
C PHE A 37 1.46 -7.91 -8.63
N SER A 38 0.90 -6.84 -9.18
CA SER A 38 1.55 -5.99 -10.17
C SER A 38 2.24 -4.77 -9.54
N PHE A 39 2.82 -3.97 -10.43
CA PHE A 39 3.32 -2.62 -10.16
C PHE A 39 2.25 -1.59 -10.59
N GLY A 40 1.97 -0.63 -9.71
CA GLY A 40 1.08 0.50 -9.98
C GLY A 40 1.76 1.83 -9.74
N THR A 41 1.27 2.86 -10.42
CA THR A 41 1.69 4.24 -10.21
C THR A 41 0.46 5.11 -9.96
N GLU A 42 0.50 5.92 -8.91
CA GLU A 42 -0.55 6.87 -8.58
C GLU A 42 0.01 8.29 -8.49
N ALA A 43 -0.62 9.22 -9.19
CA ALA A 43 -0.18 10.62 -9.21
C ALA A 43 -0.90 11.42 -8.13
N ILE A 44 -0.12 12.08 -7.26
CA ILE A 44 -0.63 13.07 -6.31
C ILE A 44 -0.75 14.42 -7.05
N THR A 45 -1.85 15.13 -6.82
CA THR A 45 -2.02 16.49 -7.35
C THR A 45 -0.89 17.38 -6.83
N THR A 46 -0.33 18.21 -7.71
CA THR A 46 0.76 19.15 -7.37
C THR A 46 0.43 19.94 -6.10
N ASN A 47 1.38 19.94 -5.16
CA ASN A 47 1.29 20.62 -3.86
C ASN A 47 0.07 20.23 -3.00
N ALA A 48 -0.44 19.01 -3.15
CA ALA A 48 -1.52 18.54 -2.29
C ALA A 48 -0.96 18.11 -0.92
N ASP A 49 -1.56 18.60 0.16
CA ASP A 49 -1.25 18.20 1.55
C ASP A 49 -1.94 16.89 1.94
N THR A 50 -2.99 16.52 1.19
CA THR A 50 -3.76 15.29 1.40
C THR A 50 -4.10 14.61 0.08
N HIS A 51 -4.12 13.28 0.10
CA HIS A 51 -4.52 12.44 -1.03
C HIS A 51 -5.30 11.23 -0.52
N THR A 52 -6.14 10.61 -1.35
CA THR A 52 -6.83 9.37 -1.01
C THR A 52 -6.59 8.35 -2.10
N THR A 53 -5.97 7.23 -1.73
CA THR A 53 -5.85 6.04 -2.57
C THR A 53 -7.00 5.11 -2.25
N THR A 54 -7.79 4.74 -3.26
CA THR A 54 -8.97 3.91 -3.06
C THR A 54 -8.79 2.55 -3.74
N ILE A 55 -8.98 1.48 -2.98
CA ILE A 55 -9.14 0.14 -3.55
C ILE A 55 -10.58 0.03 -4.05
N ALA A 56 -10.76 0.15 -5.35
CA ALA A 56 -12.07 0.29 -5.97
C ALA A 56 -12.88 -1.01 -5.97
N ASP A 57 -14.19 -0.89 -5.78
CA ASP A 57 -15.12 -2.02 -5.83
C ASP A 57 -15.22 -2.58 -7.26
N GLY A 58 -14.66 -3.77 -7.48
CA GLY A 58 -14.76 -4.51 -8.74
C GLY A 58 -14.20 -3.78 -9.97
N SER A 59 -13.35 -2.79 -9.78
CA SER A 59 -12.73 -2.01 -10.85
C SER A 59 -11.24 -1.89 -10.65
N THR A 60 -10.48 -1.74 -11.74
CA THR A 60 -9.03 -1.51 -11.68
C THR A 60 -8.69 -0.22 -10.95
N ASP A 61 -7.61 -0.25 -10.17
CA ASP A 61 -7.04 0.92 -9.50
C ASP A 61 -5.56 0.67 -9.16
N PRO A 62 -4.71 1.72 -9.10
CA PRO A 62 -3.29 1.55 -8.78
C PRO A 62 -3.04 1.10 -7.33
N GLY A 63 -3.93 1.44 -6.40
CA GLY A 63 -3.81 1.10 -4.98
C GLY A 63 -3.89 -0.40 -4.69
N ARG A 64 -4.48 -1.18 -5.61
CA ARG A 64 -4.54 -2.65 -5.49
C ARG A 64 -3.19 -3.30 -5.71
N SER A 65 -2.29 -2.70 -6.49
CA SER A 65 -0.98 -3.27 -6.84
C SER A 65 -0.14 -3.61 -5.61
N LEU A 66 0.73 -4.62 -5.71
CA LEU A 66 1.64 -4.99 -4.62
C LEU A 66 2.74 -3.94 -4.44
N TYR A 67 3.31 -3.46 -5.56
CA TYR A 67 4.25 -2.34 -5.55
C TYR A 67 3.54 -1.09 -6.04
N LEU A 68 3.45 -0.07 -5.20
CA LEU A 68 2.76 1.19 -5.50
C LEU A 68 3.73 2.35 -5.41
N LYS A 69 3.93 3.03 -6.54
CA LYS A 69 4.74 4.25 -6.62
C LYS A 69 3.87 5.48 -6.66
N TYR A 70 4.05 6.37 -5.69
CA TYR A 70 3.46 7.71 -5.73
C TYR A 70 4.35 8.66 -6.51
N THR A 71 3.73 9.48 -7.37
CA THR A 71 4.41 10.51 -8.18
C THR A 71 3.72 11.86 -8.02
N GLY A 72 4.37 12.92 -8.47
CA GLY A 72 3.87 14.30 -8.38
C GLY A 72 4.92 15.24 -7.82
N THR A 73 4.56 16.51 -7.65
CA THR A 73 5.44 17.54 -7.07
C THR A 73 4.81 18.05 -5.78
N LEU A 74 5.57 18.02 -4.69
CA LEU A 74 5.11 18.42 -3.36
C LEU A 74 5.99 19.56 -2.83
N ASP A 75 5.37 20.53 -2.14
CA ASP A 75 6.05 21.60 -1.39
C ASP A 75 5.97 21.41 0.14
N SER A 76 5.15 20.47 0.58
CA SER A 76 4.99 20.03 1.97
C SER A 76 4.73 18.53 2.04
N ALA A 77 4.76 17.96 3.25
CA ALA A 77 4.43 16.55 3.45
C ALA A 77 2.96 16.28 3.09
N CYS A 78 2.71 15.23 2.31
CA CYS A 78 1.37 14.81 1.91
C CYS A 78 0.88 13.61 2.71
N THR A 79 -0.28 13.72 3.35
CA THR A 79 -0.93 12.57 4.01
C THR A 79 -1.81 11.83 3.00
N ILE A 80 -1.50 10.54 2.80
CA ILE A 80 -2.20 9.66 1.87
C ILE A 80 -3.05 8.68 2.69
N THR A 81 -4.38 8.77 2.53
CA THR A 81 -5.31 7.87 3.21
C THR A 81 -5.68 6.70 2.31
N ILE A 82 -5.43 5.48 2.78
CA ILE A 82 -5.86 4.25 2.09
C ILE A 82 -7.33 3.98 2.43
N ALA A 83 -8.15 3.84 1.40
CA ALA A 83 -9.58 3.56 1.53
C ALA A 83 -9.99 2.30 0.74
N PRO A 84 -11.02 1.56 1.20
CA PRO A 84 -11.69 1.71 2.49
C PRO A 84 -10.79 1.30 3.68
N ASN A 85 -11.10 1.83 4.87
CA ASN A 85 -10.32 1.58 6.09
C ASN A 85 -10.49 0.15 6.67
N THR A 86 -11.21 -0.70 5.97
CA THR A 86 -11.39 -2.12 6.28
C THR A 86 -10.51 -3.05 5.45
N VAL A 87 -9.73 -2.51 4.51
CA VAL A 87 -8.79 -3.30 3.71
C VAL A 87 -7.56 -3.63 4.53
N SER A 88 -7.23 -4.92 4.64
CA SER A 88 -6.01 -5.43 5.27
C SER A 88 -5.11 -6.00 4.18
N LYS A 89 -4.03 -5.30 3.86
CA LYS A 89 -3.19 -5.64 2.70
C LYS A 89 -1.75 -5.17 2.93
N MET A 90 -0.82 -5.78 2.20
CA MET A 90 0.61 -5.43 2.20
C MET A 90 0.98 -4.70 0.90
N TRP A 91 1.89 -3.73 1.00
CA TRP A 91 2.46 -3.00 -0.14
C TRP A 91 3.95 -2.72 0.04
N PHE A 92 4.68 -2.76 -1.07
CA PHE A 92 5.88 -1.95 -1.22
C PHE A 92 5.44 -0.56 -1.68
N ILE A 93 5.62 0.47 -0.86
CA ILE A 93 5.27 1.85 -1.24
C ILE A 93 6.53 2.67 -1.47
N GLU A 94 6.66 3.20 -2.68
CA GLU A 94 7.74 4.10 -3.07
C GLU A 94 7.26 5.56 -3.08
N ASN A 95 7.99 6.43 -2.40
CA ASN A 95 7.83 7.86 -2.51
C ASN A 95 8.66 8.39 -3.70
N GLY A 96 8.11 8.29 -4.91
CA GLY A 96 8.70 8.82 -6.14
C GLY A 96 8.29 10.27 -6.45
N THR A 97 7.82 11.03 -5.45
CA THR A 97 7.48 12.45 -5.63
C THR A 97 8.73 13.33 -5.72
N THR A 98 8.59 14.49 -6.33
CA THR A 98 9.62 15.55 -6.38
C THR A 98 9.34 16.62 -5.34
N GLY A 99 10.36 17.43 -4.98
CA GLY A 99 10.25 18.47 -3.95
C GLY A 99 10.84 18.08 -2.59
N SER A 100 11.43 16.87 -2.50
CA SER A 100 12.10 16.36 -1.28
C SER A 100 11.19 16.31 -0.04
N GLN A 101 9.90 16.05 -0.25
CA GLN A 101 8.91 15.97 0.80
C GLN A 101 8.55 14.53 1.17
N ASN A 102 8.16 14.33 2.42
CA ASN A 102 7.70 13.03 2.89
C ASN A 102 6.26 12.76 2.41
N ILE A 103 5.94 11.49 2.19
CA ILE A 103 4.55 11.04 2.20
C ILE A 103 4.25 10.32 3.52
N ILE A 104 3.03 10.47 4.01
CA ILE A 104 2.57 9.87 5.27
C ILE A 104 1.39 8.98 4.95
N ILE A 105 1.58 7.66 5.06
CA ILE A 105 0.53 6.69 4.76
C ILE A 105 -0.32 6.46 5.99
N SER A 106 -1.63 6.62 5.84
CA SER A 106 -2.65 6.51 6.88
C SER A 106 -3.81 5.64 6.40
N GLN A 107 -4.59 5.07 7.32
CA GLN A 107 -5.82 4.37 6.97
C GLN A 107 -7.00 4.75 7.85
N GLY A 108 -6.77 4.96 9.13
CA GLY A 108 -7.78 5.35 10.12
C GLY A 108 -7.18 6.30 11.15
N SER A 109 -7.62 6.19 12.39
CA SER A 109 -7.06 6.98 13.51
C SER A 109 -5.86 6.33 14.19
N GLY A 110 -5.43 5.15 13.73
CA GLY A 110 -4.25 4.44 14.25
C GLY A 110 -2.94 5.03 13.76
N ALA A 111 -1.85 4.29 13.96
CA ALA A 111 -0.50 4.72 13.58
C ALA A 111 -0.37 4.93 12.06
N ASN A 112 0.45 5.90 11.69
CA ASN A 112 0.79 6.22 10.31
C ASN A 112 2.26 5.87 10.04
N ILE A 113 2.61 5.65 8.76
CA ILE A 113 3.99 5.41 8.33
C ILE A 113 4.47 6.56 7.45
N THR A 114 5.59 7.16 7.83
CA THR A 114 6.27 8.18 7.03
C THR A 114 7.29 7.51 6.10
N ILE A 115 7.26 7.91 4.82
CA ILE A 115 8.21 7.47 3.79
C ILE A 115 8.91 8.71 3.22
N PRO A 116 10.22 8.89 3.46
CA PRO A 116 10.99 9.98 2.89
C PRO A 116 11.00 9.97 1.36
N ALA A 117 11.28 11.13 0.77
CA ALA A 117 11.42 11.25 -0.69
C ALA A 117 12.54 10.34 -1.21
N GLY A 118 12.24 9.52 -2.22
CA GLY A 118 13.15 8.55 -2.82
C GLY A 118 13.21 7.20 -2.14
N ASP A 119 12.58 7.05 -0.95
CA ASP A 119 12.60 5.79 -0.21
C ASP A 119 11.43 4.87 -0.60
N THR A 120 11.62 3.59 -0.35
CA THR A 120 10.59 2.54 -0.44
C THR A 120 10.49 1.81 0.89
N LYS A 121 9.25 1.60 1.37
CA LYS A 121 8.97 0.78 2.56
C LYS A 121 8.01 -0.36 2.25
N LEU A 122 8.24 -1.52 2.88
CA LEU A 122 7.26 -2.59 2.95
C LEU A 122 6.37 -2.35 4.19
N ILE A 123 5.10 -2.08 3.95
CA ILE A 123 4.12 -1.77 4.99
C ILE A 123 2.84 -2.57 4.79
N TYR A 124 2.04 -2.70 5.85
CA TYR A 124 0.70 -3.27 5.73
C TYR A 124 -0.33 -2.45 6.54
N SER A 125 -1.59 -2.57 6.13
CA SER A 125 -2.73 -2.05 6.88
C SER A 125 -3.39 -3.17 7.66
N ASP A 126 -3.91 -2.89 8.86
CA ASP A 126 -4.63 -3.87 9.68
C ASP A 126 -6.13 -3.97 9.37
N GLY A 127 -6.68 -2.99 8.64
CA GLY A 127 -8.08 -2.99 8.24
C GLY A 127 -9.09 -2.85 9.39
N ALA A 128 -8.66 -2.29 10.54
CA ALA A 128 -9.46 -2.25 11.77
C ALA A 128 -10.58 -1.18 11.74
N GLY A 129 -11.00 -0.70 10.58
CA GLY A 129 -12.05 0.30 10.43
C GLY A 129 -11.61 1.68 10.90
N SER A 130 -12.39 2.36 11.73
CA SER A 130 -12.06 3.71 12.20
C SER A 130 -10.77 3.81 12.99
N GLY A 131 -10.33 2.72 13.62
CA GLY A 131 -9.07 2.60 14.35
C GLY A 131 -7.91 2.07 13.52
N ALA A 132 -8.10 1.83 12.23
CA ALA A 132 -7.11 1.20 11.37
C ALA A 132 -5.75 1.90 11.42
N ALA A 133 -4.69 1.09 11.40
CA ALA A 133 -3.30 1.52 11.49
C ALA A 133 -2.49 0.99 10.29
N MET A 134 -1.44 1.74 9.97
CA MET A 134 -0.38 1.30 9.06
C MET A 134 0.82 0.82 9.89
N VAL A 135 1.43 -0.27 9.47
CA VAL A 135 2.53 -0.92 10.18
C VAL A 135 3.71 -1.12 9.24
N ASP A 136 4.91 -0.77 9.69
CA ASP A 136 6.15 -1.07 8.99
C ASP A 136 6.49 -2.55 9.20
N ALA A 137 6.53 -3.33 8.12
CA ALA A 137 6.74 -4.77 8.19
C ALA A 137 8.16 -5.16 8.63
N PHE A 138 9.11 -4.22 8.55
CA PHE A 138 10.50 -4.42 8.93
C PHE A 138 10.92 -3.72 10.23
N ALA A 139 9.98 -3.09 10.95
CA ALA A 139 10.28 -2.39 12.21
C ALA A 139 10.97 -3.27 13.26
N SER A 140 10.81 -4.59 13.18
CA SER A 140 11.44 -5.56 14.09
C SER A 140 12.00 -6.76 13.30
N LEU A 141 12.67 -6.48 12.19
CA LEU A 141 13.24 -7.50 11.32
C LEU A 141 14.33 -8.28 12.08
N ASN A 142 14.14 -9.60 12.19
CA ASN A 142 15.14 -10.54 12.70
C ASN A 142 15.64 -11.42 11.55
N VAL A 143 16.93 -11.43 11.32
CA VAL A 143 17.59 -12.24 10.28
C VAL A 143 18.70 -13.07 10.91
N VAL A 144 18.94 -14.27 10.41
CA VAL A 144 20.04 -15.13 10.88
C VAL A 144 21.37 -14.61 10.36
N ASP A 145 21.41 -14.30 9.06
CA ASP A 145 22.59 -13.74 8.39
C ASP A 145 22.15 -12.56 7.51
N LEU A 146 22.83 -11.43 7.63
CA LEU A 146 22.68 -10.26 6.77
C LEU A 146 23.95 -10.07 5.96
N LYS A 147 23.88 -10.22 4.63
CA LYS A 147 24.94 -9.87 3.69
C LYS A 147 24.57 -8.55 3.00
N VAL A 148 25.41 -7.53 3.17
CA VAL A 148 25.34 -6.27 2.44
C VAL A 148 26.43 -6.27 1.38
N GLU A 149 26.08 -6.03 0.12
CA GLU A 149 27.04 -6.12 -1.02
C GLU A 149 27.77 -4.79 -1.27
N ASP A 150 27.27 -3.70 -0.71
CA ASP A 150 27.85 -2.36 -0.79
C ASP A 150 27.85 -1.74 0.63
N ASP A 151 27.46 -0.52 0.83
CA ASP A 151 27.50 0.17 2.10
C ASP A 151 26.33 -0.18 3.02
N LEU A 152 26.62 -0.38 4.31
CA LEU A 152 25.60 -0.43 5.38
C LEU A 152 25.54 0.93 6.08
N THR A 153 24.43 1.64 5.94
CA THR A 153 24.16 2.87 6.68
C THR A 153 23.30 2.56 7.91
N VAL A 154 23.85 2.80 9.09
CA VAL A 154 23.13 2.72 10.37
C VAL A 154 22.94 4.13 10.90
N THR A 155 21.68 4.55 11.13
CA THR A 155 21.34 5.92 11.54
C THR A 155 21.29 6.12 13.07
N ASP A 156 21.43 5.03 13.82
CA ASP A 156 21.45 5.01 15.27
C ASP A 156 22.58 4.07 15.75
N ASP A 157 22.43 3.35 16.83
CA ASP A 157 23.47 2.50 17.42
C ASP A 157 23.63 1.15 16.74
N VAL A 158 24.89 0.70 16.59
CA VAL A 158 25.23 -0.69 16.27
C VAL A 158 25.62 -1.40 17.56
N ILE A 159 24.86 -2.42 17.96
CA ILE A 159 25.18 -3.28 19.11
C ILE A 159 25.66 -4.62 18.58
N VAL A 160 26.94 -4.93 18.83
CA VAL A 160 27.52 -6.23 18.48
C VAL A 160 27.68 -7.07 19.77
N ASN A 161 26.91 -8.16 19.86
CA ASN A 161 26.96 -9.10 20.99
C ASN A 161 27.79 -10.33 20.59
N GLY A 162 29.09 -10.20 20.52
CA GLY A 162 30.01 -11.26 20.14
C GLY A 162 31.39 -10.72 19.76
N ASP A 163 32.26 -11.60 19.29
CA ASP A 163 33.60 -11.22 18.80
C ASP A 163 33.45 -10.54 17.42
N ILE A 164 34.18 -9.44 17.21
CA ILE A 164 34.33 -8.75 15.93
C ILE A 164 35.62 -9.25 15.25
#